data_d13ed73369b385e497df34334e2271e7
#
_entry.id   d13ed73369b385e497df34334e2271e7
#
_cell.length_a   1.000
_cell.length_b   1.000
_cell.length_c   1.000
_cell.angle_alpha   90.00
_cell.angle_beta   90.00
_cell.angle_gamma   90.00
#
_symmetry.space_group_name_H-M   'P 1'
#
loop_
_entity.id
_entity.type
_entity.pdbx_description
1 polymer ?
#
loop_
_entity_poly.entity_id
_entity_poly.type
_entity_poly.pdbx_seq_one_letter_code
_entity_poly.pdbx_strand_id
1 'polypeptide(L)'
;MRQDRGLLLLLAACGAIGCGDGSSTRSSIAGLSANVAEFAAAATGQKAPMADATKNAGHLGFDTGTYPGDAAMLAWRTGGAPYEWTGYYLPSPCHPDEGWSGKRETLTSMGYGLAVVYVGQQTWGRMPGAPHLVPVQVKRRVKARVGRGAKRRTVWRTITNTVLRRAPAPAPDATCNADFVAPARGAQDGADAVSRTAADGFAPGTTIFLDLERMDALPQVMREYYKAWVRTVLADGRFMPGIYVHTFNANTVYADVKSQYRAAGRVEDPPFWVAKSKGFDVTKLPSEVGHAFAAVWQGVLDVEQTWNGHKIPIDVNVSATQSPSAVGRPPAVRVGN
;
A
#
# COMPACT_ATOMS: atom_id res chain seq x y z
N MET A 1 -38.15 5.29 -2.92
CA MET A 1 -36.91 5.41 -2.15
C MET A 1 -35.81 4.73 -2.95
N ARG A 2 -35.01 5.51 -3.65
CA ARG A 2 -33.84 5.01 -4.44
C ARG A 2 -32.61 5.24 -3.60
N GLN A 3 -31.87 4.19 -3.30
CA GLN A 3 -30.57 4.26 -2.68
C GLN A 3 -29.52 4.50 -3.77
N ASP A 4 -28.92 5.68 -3.77
CA ASP A 4 -27.73 5.98 -4.57
C ASP A 4 -26.51 5.33 -3.91
N ARG A 5 -25.95 4.36 -4.61
CA ARG A 5 -24.67 3.75 -4.27
C ARG A 5 -23.55 4.69 -4.75
N GLY A 6 -22.97 5.44 -3.86
CA GLY A 6 -21.75 6.19 -4.10
C GLY A 6 -20.56 5.24 -4.26
N LEU A 7 -20.10 5.09 -5.49
CA LEU A 7 -18.87 4.41 -5.85
C LEU A 7 -17.70 5.35 -5.51
N LEU A 8 -16.97 5.08 -4.44
CA LEU A 8 -15.74 5.79 -4.12
C LEU A 8 -14.60 5.18 -4.96
N LEU A 9 -14.34 5.78 -6.11
CA LEU A 9 -13.10 5.54 -6.86
C LEU A 9 -11.97 6.26 -6.11
N LEU A 10 -11.06 5.49 -5.52
CA LEU A 10 -9.74 5.99 -5.13
C LEU A 10 -8.90 6.20 -6.39
N LEU A 11 -8.94 7.41 -6.91
CA LEU A 11 -8.02 7.86 -7.96
C LEU A 11 -6.70 8.24 -7.30
N ALA A 12 -5.69 7.41 -7.49
CA ALA A 12 -4.30 7.83 -7.30
C ALA A 12 -3.98 8.91 -8.34
N ALA A 13 -4.10 10.18 -7.96
CA ALA A 13 -3.74 11.30 -8.81
C ALA A 13 -2.22 11.45 -8.84
N CYS A 14 -1.56 10.87 -9.84
CA CYS A 14 -0.24 11.33 -10.28
C CYS A 14 -0.39 12.74 -10.86
N GLY A 15 -0.14 13.76 -10.07
CA GLY A 15 -0.01 15.15 -10.52
C GLY A 15 1.29 15.34 -11.29
N ALA A 16 1.22 15.34 -12.62
CA ALA A 16 2.30 15.80 -13.48
C ALA A 16 2.19 17.32 -13.63
N ILE A 17 3.10 18.08 -13.04
CA ILE A 17 3.41 19.45 -13.45
C ILE A 17 4.93 19.53 -13.62
N GLY A 18 5.35 19.78 -14.86
CA GLY A 18 6.74 20.09 -15.17
C GLY A 18 7.04 19.89 -16.65
N CYS A 19 6.87 20.94 -17.45
CA CYS A 19 7.42 21.01 -18.81
C CYS A 19 8.95 21.08 -18.72
N GLY A 20 9.63 20.19 -19.41
CA GLY A 20 11.08 20.21 -19.59
C GLY A 20 11.52 19.04 -20.48
N ASP A 21 11.82 19.39 -21.71
CA ASP A 21 12.50 18.68 -22.80
C ASP A 21 12.89 17.20 -22.71
N GLY A 22 12.32 16.49 -23.66
CA GLY A 22 12.90 15.57 -24.64
C GLY A 22 13.79 14.40 -24.17
N SER A 23 13.30 13.19 -24.52
CA SER A 23 14.07 11.94 -24.73
C SER A 23 14.60 11.17 -23.53
N SER A 24 13.71 10.57 -22.73
CA SER A 24 14.14 9.44 -21.88
C SER A 24 13.01 8.52 -21.39
N THR A 25 11.75 8.85 -21.63
CA THR A 25 10.60 8.15 -20.98
C THR A 25 10.05 6.95 -21.76
N ARG A 26 10.54 6.66 -22.97
CA ARG A 26 10.04 5.51 -23.74
C ARG A 26 10.66 4.16 -23.37
N SER A 27 11.83 4.14 -22.71
CA SER A 27 12.52 2.89 -22.37
C SER A 27 11.97 2.21 -21.12
N SER A 28 11.36 2.98 -20.21
CA SER A 28 10.82 2.44 -18.92
C SER A 28 9.46 1.76 -19.07
N ILE A 29 8.64 2.22 -20.02
CA ILE A 29 7.31 1.65 -20.27
C ILE A 29 7.41 0.31 -21.02
N ALA A 30 8.44 0.15 -21.88
CA ALA A 30 8.63 -1.12 -22.59
C ALA A 30 9.05 -2.26 -21.68
N GLY A 31 9.83 -1.99 -20.63
CA GLY A 31 10.23 -3.00 -19.65
C GLY A 31 9.07 -3.45 -18.73
N LEU A 32 8.23 -2.51 -18.32
CA LEU A 32 7.00 -2.83 -17.57
C LEU A 32 6.01 -3.63 -18.41
N SER A 33 5.87 -3.26 -19.69
CA SER A 33 4.97 -3.97 -20.62
C SER A 33 5.39 -5.41 -20.89
N ALA A 34 6.67 -5.71 -20.91
CA ALA A 34 7.17 -7.08 -21.12
C ALA A 34 6.86 -7.97 -19.92
N ASN A 35 7.08 -7.49 -18.68
CA ASN A 35 6.77 -8.26 -17.47
C ASN A 35 5.27 -8.44 -17.26
N VAL A 36 4.46 -7.41 -17.54
CA VAL A 36 2.99 -7.49 -17.48
C VAL A 36 2.44 -8.42 -18.57
N ALA A 37 3.04 -8.42 -19.79
CA ALA A 37 2.63 -9.31 -20.86
C ALA A 37 2.97 -10.79 -20.55
N GLU A 38 4.07 -11.07 -19.89
CA GLU A 38 4.48 -12.41 -19.47
C GLU A 38 3.53 -12.93 -18.36
N PHE A 39 3.16 -12.09 -17.40
CA PHE A 39 2.13 -12.40 -16.40
C PHE A 39 0.73 -12.53 -17.01
N ALA A 40 0.37 -11.70 -17.97
CA ALA A 40 -0.91 -11.80 -18.68
C ALA A 40 -0.99 -13.09 -19.55
N ALA A 41 0.13 -13.53 -20.11
CA ALA A 41 0.20 -14.80 -20.85
C ALA A 41 -0.01 -16.02 -19.93
N ALA A 42 0.49 -15.97 -18.69
CA ALA A 42 0.19 -16.98 -17.67
C ALA A 42 -1.29 -17.00 -17.28
N ALA A 43 -1.95 -15.84 -17.26
CA ALA A 43 -3.39 -15.72 -16.98
C ALA A 43 -4.30 -16.28 -18.10
N THR A 44 -3.79 -16.43 -19.33
CA THR A 44 -4.55 -16.98 -20.48
C THR A 44 -4.41 -18.48 -20.66
N GLY A 45 -3.90 -19.24 -19.66
CA GLY A 45 -3.84 -20.70 -19.69
C GLY A 45 -2.67 -21.28 -20.48
N GLN A 46 -1.70 -20.45 -20.92
CA GLN A 46 -0.43 -20.96 -21.41
C GLN A 46 0.41 -21.38 -20.20
N LYS A 47 0.78 -22.65 -20.15
CA LYS A 47 1.63 -23.24 -19.11
C LYS A 47 2.94 -22.46 -19.04
N ALA A 48 3.10 -21.68 -17.95
CA ALA A 48 4.37 -21.03 -17.67
C ALA A 48 5.49 -22.08 -17.63
N PRO A 49 6.70 -21.79 -18.14
CA PRO A 49 7.83 -22.69 -17.98
C PRO A 49 8.02 -22.95 -16.49
N MET A 50 7.98 -24.22 -16.08
CA MET A 50 8.31 -24.63 -14.72
C MET A 50 9.74 -24.12 -14.43
N ALA A 51 9.84 -23.13 -13.56
CA ALA A 51 11.12 -22.68 -13.05
C ALA A 51 11.82 -23.87 -12.38
N ASP A 52 13.09 -24.05 -12.68
CA ASP A 52 13.93 -25.08 -12.10
C ASP A 52 13.92 -24.95 -10.57
N ALA A 53 13.39 -25.95 -9.88
CA ALA A 53 13.11 -25.95 -8.45
C ALA A 53 14.37 -25.93 -7.56
N THR A 54 15.54 -25.66 -8.13
CA THR A 54 16.83 -25.64 -7.43
C THR A 54 17.33 -24.24 -7.07
N LYS A 55 16.66 -23.17 -7.49
CA LYS A 55 16.97 -21.80 -7.03
C LYS A 55 16.05 -21.42 -5.89
N ASN A 56 16.61 -20.84 -4.83
CA ASN A 56 15.88 -20.22 -3.72
C ASN A 56 15.00 -19.07 -4.27
N ALA A 57 13.92 -19.43 -4.95
CA ALA A 57 12.94 -18.47 -5.43
C ALA A 57 12.16 -17.93 -4.21
N GLY A 58 11.88 -16.64 -4.20
CA GLY A 58 10.96 -16.07 -3.24
C GLY A 58 9.55 -16.66 -3.42
N HIS A 59 8.71 -16.50 -2.40
CA HIS A 59 7.31 -16.91 -2.42
C HIS A 59 6.45 -15.82 -3.04
N LEU A 60 5.73 -16.16 -4.11
CA LEU A 60 4.86 -15.21 -4.81
C LEU A 60 3.58 -14.99 -4.02
N GLY A 61 3.20 -13.74 -3.86
CA GLY A 61 1.97 -13.35 -3.20
C GLY A 61 1.32 -12.14 -3.84
N PHE A 62 0.15 -11.81 -3.36
CA PHE A 62 -0.55 -10.60 -3.76
C PHE A 62 -1.19 -9.91 -2.57
N ASP A 63 -1.48 -8.63 -2.72
CA ASP A 63 -2.35 -7.92 -1.81
C ASP A 63 -3.42 -7.14 -2.57
N THR A 64 -4.53 -6.92 -1.89
CA THR A 64 -5.66 -6.11 -2.36
C THR A 64 -6.42 -5.59 -1.14
N GLY A 65 -6.70 -4.29 -1.12
CA GLY A 65 -7.33 -3.65 0.05
C GLY A 65 -8.73 -4.18 0.35
N THR A 66 -9.52 -4.54 -0.67
CA THR A 66 -10.88 -5.07 -0.49
C THR A 66 -10.88 -6.59 -0.56
N TYR A 67 -11.50 -7.23 0.43
CA TYR A 67 -11.63 -8.69 0.43
C TYR A 67 -12.47 -9.19 -0.77
N PRO A 68 -11.91 -10.05 -1.63
CA PRO A 68 -12.62 -10.47 -2.85
C PRO A 68 -13.78 -11.44 -2.60
N GLY A 69 -13.89 -11.96 -1.40
CA GLY A 69 -14.86 -12.99 -1.00
C GLY A 69 -14.31 -14.41 -1.07
N ASP A 70 -14.83 -15.28 -0.20
CA ASP A 70 -14.38 -16.67 -0.02
C ASP A 70 -14.39 -17.46 -1.35
N ALA A 71 -15.43 -17.25 -2.16
CA ALA A 71 -15.58 -17.95 -3.45
C ALA A 71 -14.47 -17.56 -4.45
N ALA A 72 -14.11 -16.27 -4.52
CA ALA A 72 -13.05 -15.81 -5.41
C ALA A 72 -11.68 -16.30 -4.94
N MET A 73 -11.41 -16.23 -3.63
CA MET A 73 -10.15 -16.73 -3.05
C MET A 73 -9.98 -18.24 -3.29
N LEU A 74 -11.03 -19.02 -3.06
CA LEU A 74 -11.01 -20.47 -3.33
C LEU A 74 -10.83 -20.76 -4.82
N ALA A 75 -11.55 -20.04 -5.69
CA ALA A 75 -11.45 -20.20 -7.14
C ALA A 75 -10.03 -19.90 -7.65
N TRP A 76 -9.38 -18.88 -7.12
CA TRP A 76 -7.98 -18.57 -7.45
C TRP A 76 -7.05 -19.69 -7.02
N ARG A 77 -7.19 -20.17 -5.78
CA ARG A 77 -6.34 -21.23 -5.25
C ARG A 77 -6.48 -22.54 -6.02
N THR A 78 -7.71 -22.94 -6.37
CA THR A 78 -7.99 -24.18 -7.12
C THR A 78 -7.81 -24.02 -8.63
N GLY A 79 -7.88 -22.80 -9.14
CA GLY A 79 -7.69 -22.45 -10.55
C GLY A 79 -6.21 -22.34 -10.99
N GLY A 80 -5.26 -22.62 -10.10
CA GLY A 80 -3.83 -22.63 -10.41
C GLY A 80 -3.17 -21.25 -10.43
N ALA A 81 -3.77 -20.24 -9.76
CA ALA A 81 -3.09 -18.98 -9.52
C ALA A 81 -1.77 -19.24 -8.76
N PRO A 82 -0.65 -18.60 -9.15
CA PRO A 82 0.68 -18.94 -8.62
C PRO A 82 0.93 -18.37 -7.23
N TYR A 83 -0.05 -17.72 -6.62
CA TYR A 83 0.10 -17.00 -5.36
C TYR A 83 0.02 -17.92 -4.16
N GLU A 84 1.07 -17.92 -3.34
CA GLU A 84 1.17 -18.72 -2.13
C GLU A 84 0.62 -18.02 -0.89
N TRP A 85 0.57 -16.67 -0.91
CA TRP A 85 0.12 -15.86 0.21
C TRP A 85 -0.63 -14.59 -0.25
N THR A 86 -1.36 -13.98 0.67
CA THR A 86 -2.09 -12.74 0.43
C THR A 86 -1.93 -11.76 1.59
N GLY A 87 -2.07 -10.45 1.28
CA GLY A 87 -2.30 -9.43 2.29
C GLY A 87 -3.57 -9.72 3.09
N TYR A 88 -3.56 -9.43 4.37
CA TYR A 88 -4.69 -9.51 5.29
C TYR A 88 -4.86 -8.16 6.00
N TYR A 89 -5.82 -7.38 5.56
CA TYR A 89 -6.00 -6.00 6.01
C TYR A 89 -6.87 -5.94 7.25
N LEU A 90 -6.28 -5.50 8.36
CA LEU A 90 -7.03 -5.19 9.57
C LEU A 90 -7.87 -3.92 9.36
N PRO A 91 -9.10 -3.84 9.89
CA PRO A 91 -9.79 -2.56 10.01
C PRO A 91 -8.89 -1.57 10.75
N SER A 92 -8.71 -0.39 10.18
CA SER A 92 -7.71 0.57 10.67
C SER A 92 -8.10 2.01 10.29
N PRO A 93 -7.45 3.04 10.82
CA PRO A 93 -7.89 4.42 10.62
C PRO A 93 -8.06 4.83 9.15
N CYS A 94 -7.12 4.45 8.29
CA CYS A 94 -7.16 4.78 6.87
C CYS A 94 -7.64 3.61 5.97
N HIS A 95 -8.08 2.52 6.59
CA HIS A 95 -8.70 1.37 5.93
C HIS A 95 -9.80 0.79 6.83
N PRO A 96 -10.98 1.42 6.90
CA PRO A 96 -12.04 1.02 7.83
C PRO A 96 -12.84 -0.20 7.36
N ASP A 97 -12.49 -0.80 6.21
CA ASP A 97 -13.16 -1.99 5.65
C ASP A 97 -12.94 -3.20 6.59
N GLU A 98 -14.03 -3.91 6.89
CA GLU A 98 -14.01 -5.09 7.76
C GLU A 98 -14.09 -6.42 6.97
N GLY A 99 -14.01 -6.36 5.64
CA GLY A 99 -14.18 -7.53 4.78
C GLY A 99 -13.21 -8.67 5.06
N TRP A 100 -12.00 -8.35 5.50
CA TRP A 100 -10.95 -9.32 5.86
C TRP A 100 -11.13 -9.88 7.28
N SER A 101 -11.86 -9.21 8.18
CA SER A 101 -12.02 -9.61 9.58
C SER A 101 -12.59 -11.01 9.71
N GLY A 102 -11.97 -11.83 10.56
CA GLY A 102 -12.37 -13.21 10.81
C GLY A 102 -12.06 -14.19 9.65
N LYS A 103 -11.36 -13.76 8.59
CA LYS A 103 -11.05 -14.62 7.42
C LYS A 103 -9.75 -15.42 7.56
N ARG A 104 -9.00 -15.24 8.66
CA ARG A 104 -7.72 -15.93 8.88
C ARG A 104 -7.83 -17.46 8.70
N GLU A 105 -8.76 -18.10 9.39
CA GLU A 105 -8.92 -19.57 9.33
C GLU A 105 -9.36 -20.04 7.95
N THR A 106 -10.30 -19.33 7.33
CA THR A 106 -10.77 -19.62 5.96
C THR A 106 -9.61 -19.59 4.97
N LEU A 107 -8.80 -18.51 4.99
CA LEU A 107 -7.68 -18.36 4.05
C LEU A 107 -6.55 -19.38 4.31
N THR A 108 -6.22 -19.61 5.56
CA THR A 108 -5.19 -20.63 5.90
C THR A 108 -5.64 -22.06 5.57
N SER A 109 -6.94 -22.37 5.73
CA SER A 109 -7.47 -23.67 5.30
C SER A 109 -7.46 -23.86 3.77
N MET A 110 -7.56 -22.78 3.02
CA MET A 110 -7.35 -22.78 1.56
C MET A 110 -5.86 -22.91 1.19
N GLY A 111 -4.93 -22.82 2.15
CA GLY A 111 -3.49 -22.93 1.95
C GLY A 111 -2.79 -21.61 1.62
N TYR A 112 -3.42 -20.47 1.87
CA TYR A 112 -2.75 -19.18 1.78
C TYR A 112 -1.90 -18.90 3.03
N GLY A 113 -0.65 -18.44 2.83
CA GLY A 113 0.07 -17.67 3.81
C GLY A 113 -0.53 -16.26 3.94
N LEU A 114 -0.23 -15.58 5.04
CA LEU A 114 -0.80 -14.26 5.32
C LEU A 114 0.29 -13.23 5.65
N ALA A 115 0.07 -12.00 5.17
CA ALA A 115 0.79 -10.80 5.55
C ALA A 115 -0.19 -9.83 6.20
N VAL A 116 -0.14 -9.65 7.52
CA VAL A 116 -1.07 -8.81 8.27
C VAL A 116 -0.71 -7.34 8.11
N VAL A 117 -1.65 -6.54 7.60
CA VAL A 117 -1.47 -5.12 7.27
C VAL A 117 -2.37 -4.25 8.14
N TYR A 118 -1.81 -3.17 8.66
CA TYR A 118 -2.52 -2.12 9.38
C TYR A 118 -2.25 -0.77 8.72
N VAL A 119 -3.25 -0.17 8.08
CA VAL A 119 -3.12 1.12 7.40
C VAL A 119 -3.30 2.24 8.41
N GLY A 120 -2.20 2.72 8.97
CA GLY A 120 -2.18 3.81 9.95
C GLY A 120 -2.55 5.17 9.36
N GLN A 121 -2.28 6.24 10.11
CA GLN A 121 -2.49 7.59 9.60
C GLN A 121 -1.57 7.87 8.43
N GLN A 122 -2.11 8.48 7.38
CA GLN A 122 -1.41 8.80 6.14
C GLN A 122 -1.32 10.31 5.92
N THR A 123 -0.26 10.75 5.25
CA THR A 123 -0.11 12.16 4.87
C THR A 123 -0.74 12.48 3.52
N TRP A 124 -0.86 11.49 2.64
CA TRP A 124 -1.34 11.66 1.26
C TRP A 124 -0.60 12.79 0.52
N GLY A 125 0.72 12.90 0.74
CA GLY A 125 1.55 13.97 0.16
C GLY A 125 1.37 15.34 0.82
N ARG A 126 0.58 15.45 1.89
CA ARG A 126 0.33 16.69 2.63
C ARG A 126 1.18 16.73 3.89
N MET A 127 1.78 17.88 4.17
CA MET A 127 2.46 18.09 5.45
C MET A 127 1.42 18.24 6.57
N PRO A 128 1.53 17.49 7.67
CA PRO A 128 0.66 17.65 8.84
C PRO A 128 0.66 19.09 9.36
N GLY A 129 -0.52 19.62 9.67
CA GLY A 129 -0.70 21.01 10.10
C GLY A 129 -0.61 22.07 9.00
N ALA A 130 -0.22 21.70 7.77
CA ALA A 130 -0.21 22.63 6.65
C ALA A 130 -1.64 22.95 6.17
N PRO A 131 -1.92 24.18 5.69
CA PRO A 131 -3.20 24.49 5.09
C PRO A 131 -3.52 23.53 3.95
N HIS A 132 -4.63 22.80 4.07
CA HIS A 132 -5.11 21.95 2.99
C HIS A 132 -5.88 22.82 1.98
N LEU A 133 -5.30 23.06 0.82
CA LEU A 133 -5.92 23.80 -0.26
C LEU A 133 -6.47 22.84 -1.31
N VAL A 134 -7.77 22.95 -1.57
CA VAL A 134 -8.45 22.15 -2.59
C VAL A 134 -8.88 23.03 -3.75
N PRO A 135 -8.79 22.55 -5.00
CA PRO A 135 -9.28 23.28 -6.15
C PRO A 135 -10.83 23.28 -6.13
N VAL A 136 -11.41 24.49 -6.10
CA VAL A 136 -12.86 24.68 -6.16
C VAL A 136 -13.21 25.42 -7.43
N GLN A 137 -14.17 24.87 -8.16
CA GLN A 137 -14.71 25.51 -9.37
C GLN A 137 -15.69 26.62 -8.98
N VAL A 138 -15.34 27.87 -9.27
CA VAL A 138 -16.19 29.03 -9.01
C VAL A 138 -16.74 29.58 -10.33
N LYS A 139 -18.05 29.57 -10.44
CA LYS A 139 -18.74 30.17 -11.58
C LYS A 139 -18.91 31.68 -11.34
N ARG A 140 -18.43 32.49 -12.29
CA ARG A 140 -18.55 33.96 -12.25
C ARG A 140 -19.17 34.48 -13.50
N ARG A 141 -20.17 35.35 -13.38
CA ARG A 141 -20.73 36.09 -14.52
C ARG A 141 -19.86 37.28 -14.83
N VAL A 142 -19.44 37.41 -16.09
CA VAL A 142 -18.63 38.52 -16.58
C VAL A 142 -19.30 39.14 -17.78
N LYS A 143 -19.16 40.47 -17.90
CA LYS A 143 -19.58 41.18 -19.11
C LYS A 143 -18.53 40.94 -20.21
N ALA A 144 -18.94 40.43 -21.35
CA ALA A 144 -18.07 40.21 -22.50
C ALA A 144 -18.61 40.99 -23.71
N ARG A 145 -17.73 41.65 -24.45
CA ARG A 145 -18.09 42.30 -25.71
C ARG A 145 -17.97 41.27 -26.84
N VAL A 146 -19.07 41.05 -27.59
CA VAL A 146 -19.12 40.15 -28.73
C VAL A 146 -19.54 40.88 -29.98
N GLY A 147 -19.04 40.43 -31.16
CA GLY A 147 -19.29 41.07 -32.45
C GLY A 147 -18.14 41.97 -32.92
N ARG A 148 -18.19 42.42 -34.17
CA ARG A 148 -17.20 43.30 -34.81
C ARG A 148 -17.85 44.59 -35.28
N GLY A 149 -17.14 45.70 -35.27
CA GLY A 149 -17.57 47.02 -35.72
C GLY A 149 -18.86 47.48 -35.02
N ALA A 150 -19.80 48.03 -35.80
CA ALA A 150 -21.10 48.54 -35.33
C ALA A 150 -22.02 47.47 -34.72
N LYS A 151 -21.73 46.17 -34.93
CA LYS A 151 -22.48 45.03 -34.36
C LYS A 151 -21.95 44.58 -32.98
N ARG A 152 -21.05 45.36 -32.35
CA ARG A 152 -20.58 45.08 -30.99
C ARG A 152 -21.71 45.22 -29.99
N ARG A 153 -21.90 44.15 -29.19
CA ARG A 153 -22.86 44.16 -28.06
C ARG A 153 -22.20 43.59 -26.81
N THR A 154 -22.63 44.06 -25.66
CA THR A 154 -22.22 43.48 -24.36
C THR A 154 -23.19 42.37 -24.00
N VAL A 155 -22.64 41.21 -23.69
CA VAL A 155 -23.38 40.05 -23.19
C VAL A 155 -22.81 39.56 -21.87
N TRP A 156 -23.66 38.98 -21.06
CA TRP A 156 -23.20 38.27 -19.87
C TRP A 156 -22.78 36.85 -20.25
N ARG A 157 -21.57 36.46 -19.83
CA ARG A 157 -21.10 35.10 -19.95
C ARG A 157 -20.76 34.55 -18.57
N THR A 158 -21.07 33.30 -18.32
CA THR A 158 -20.58 32.57 -17.18
C THR A 158 -19.22 31.98 -17.54
N ILE A 159 -18.21 32.33 -16.77
CA ILE A 159 -16.88 31.66 -16.81
C ILE A 159 -16.71 30.84 -15.55
N THR A 160 -16.02 29.72 -15.68
CA THR A 160 -15.66 28.87 -14.56
C THR A 160 -14.17 29.01 -14.32
N ASN A 161 -13.79 29.46 -13.12
CA ASN A 161 -12.41 29.57 -12.70
C ASN A 161 -12.16 28.56 -11.59
N THR A 162 -11.00 27.91 -11.63
CA THR A 162 -10.52 27.10 -10.51
C THR A 162 -9.79 28.04 -9.54
N VAL A 163 -10.23 28.05 -8.29
CA VAL A 163 -9.57 28.78 -7.20
C VAL A 163 -9.20 27.81 -6.09
N LEU A 164 -8.06 27.99 -5.48
CA LEU A 164 -7.66 27.21 -4.30
C LEU A 164 -8.36 27.79 -3.07
N ARG A 165 -9.07 26.94 -2.35
CA ARG A 165 -9.70 27.29 -1.07
C ARG A 165 -9.21 26.34 0.01
N ARG A 166 -9.16 26.80 1.24
CA ARG A 166 -8.89 25.95 2.39
C ARG A 166 -9.96 24.87 2.44
N ALA A 167 -9.54 23.59 2.48
CA ALA A 167 -10.46 22.49 2.71
C ALA A 167 -11.18 22.69 4.06
N PRO A 168 -12.41 22.20 4.21
CA PRO A 168 -13.05 22.14 5.51
C PRO A 168 -12.20 21.32 6.48
N ALA A 169 -12.39 21.55 7.78
CA ALA A 169 -11.83 20.68 8.81
C ALA A 169 -12.33 19.24 8.57
N PRO A 170 -11.54 18.22 9.00
CA PRO A 170 -12.03 16.84 8.98
C PRO A 170 -13.41 16.73 9.64
N ALA A 171 -14.25 15.83 9.12
CA ALA A 171 -15.52 15.54 9.77
C ALA A 171 -15.27 15.04 11.21
N PRO A 172 -16.19 15.27 12.14
CA PRO A 172 -16.01 14.84 13.54
C PRO A 172 -15.79 13.34 13.71
N ASP A 173 -16.31 12.55 12.80
CA ASP A 173 -16.19 11.08 12.72
C ASP A 173 -15.04 10.60 11.82
N ALA A 174 -14.26 11.50 11.27
CA ALA A 174 -13.12 11.12 10.43
C ALA A 174 -12.09 10.34 11.25
N THR A 175 -11.71 9.18 10.76
CA THR A 175 -10.70 8.30 11.36
C THR A 175 -9.31 8.52 10.78
N CYS A 176 -9.21 8.96 9.53
CA CYS A 176 -8.00 9.14 8.75
C CYS A 176 -7.81 10.59 8.30
N ASN A 177 -6.72 11.21 8.69
CA ASN A 177 -6.33 12.55 8.21
C ASN A 177 -4.86 12.83 8.50
N ALA A 178 -4.19 13.55 7.60
CA ALA A 178 -2.80 13.97 7.82
C ALA A 178 -2.63 14.80 9.12
N ASP A 179 -3.63 15.57 9.53
CA ASP A 179 -3.59 16.36 10.76
C ASP A 179 -3.69 15.53 12.05
N PHE A 180 -4.05 14.23 11.92
CA PHE A 180 -4.07 13.30 13.04
C PHE A 180 -2.73 12.60 13.26
N VAL A 181 -1.76 12.82 12.38
CA VAL A 181 -0.41 12.27 12.53
C VAL A 181 0.26 12.90 13.75
N ALA A 182 0.39 12.14 14.82
CA ALA A 182 0.99 12.57 16.08
C ALA A 182 1.52 11.35 16.86
N PRO A 183 2.53 11.53 17.75
CA PRO A 183 3.06 10.40 18.55
C PRO A 183 2.01 9.70 19.40
N ALA A 184 1.11 10.46 20.04
CA ALA A 184 0.03 9.91 20.86
C ALA A 184 -0.92 9.04 20.01
N ARG A 185 -1.23 9.50 18.79
CA ARG A 185 -2.04 8.74 17.84
C ARG A 185 -1.31 7.47 17.40
N GLY A 186 -0.01 7.53 17.14
CA GLY A 186 0.79 6.35 16.83
C GLY A 186 0.73 5.28 17.93
N ALA A 187 0.77 5.69 19.19
CA ALA A 187 0.61 4.76 20.31
C ALA A 187 -0.80 4.14 20.37
N GLN A 188 -1.86 4.94 20.12
CA GLN A 188 -3.24 4.45 20.07
C GLN A 188 -3.43 3.45 18.92
N ASP A 189 -2.96 3.79 17.73
CA ASP A 189 -3.07 2.95 16.54
C ASP A 189 -2.24 1.66 16.70
N GLY A 190 -1.11 1.69 17.41
CA GLY A 190 -0.33 0.50 17.77
C GLY A 190 -1.08 -0.45 18.71
N ALA A 191 -1.75 0.09 19.71
CA ALA A 191 -2.59 -0.69 20.62
C ALA A 191 -3.82 -1.28 19.91
N ASP A 192 -4.46 -0.52 19.00
CA ASP A 192 -5.57 -0.99 18.17
C ASP A 192 -5.12 -2.12 17.23
N ALA A 193 -3.97 -1.98 16.55
CA ALA A 193 -3.41 -3.01 15.69
C ALA A 193 -3.20 -4.33 16.45
N VAL A 194 -2.63 -4.27 17.64
CA VAL A 194 -2.45 -5.43 18.53
C VAL A 194 -3.78 -6.07 18.91
N SER A 195 -4.76 -5.25 19.30
CA SER A 195 -6.09 -5.72 19.71
C SER A 195 -6.81 -6.45 18.56
N ARG A 196 -6.82 -5.87 17.37
CA ARG A 196 -7.45 -6.46 16.17
C ARG A 196 -6.77 -7.75 15.72
N THR A 197 -5.43 -7.76 15.71
CA THR A 197 -4.67 -8.98 15.38
C THR A 197 -4.99 -10.12 16.33
N ALA A 198 -5.11 -9.83 17.64
CA ALA A 198 -5.50 -10.81 18.63
C ALA A 198 -6.96 -11.28 18.46
N ALA A 199 -7.88 -10.34 18.16
CA ALA A 199 -9.31 -10.65 17.95
C ALA A 199 -9.52 -11.57 16.74
N ASP A 200 -8.72 -11.39 15.67
CA ASP A 200 -8.73 -12.27 14.48
C ASP A 200 -8.00 -13.61 14.70
N GLY A 201 -7.56 -13.88 15.94
CA GLY A 201 -6.98 -15.16 16.35
C GLY A 201 -5.57 -15.44 15.84
N PHE A 202 -4.80 -14.41 15.47
CA PHE A 202 -3.40 -14.59 15.11
C PHE A 202 -2.56 -14.98 16.33
N ALA A 203 -1.61 -15.90 16.11
CA ALA A 203 -0.74 -16.39 17.18
C ALA A 203 0.26 -15.32 17.65
N PRO A 204 0.68 -15.35 18.93
CA PRO A 204 1.80 -14.54 19.39
C PRO A 204 3.04 -14.70 18.51
N GLY A 205 3.77 -13.61 18.28
CA GLY A 205 4.92 -13.55 17.38
C GLY A 205 4.56 -13.22 15.92
N THR A 206 3.27 -13.17 15.56
CA THR A 206 2.84 -12.70 14.23
C THR A 206 3.34 -11.27 13.97
N THR A 207 3.88 -11.04 12.77
CA THR A 207 4.27 -9.70 12.32
C THR A 207 3.05 -8.91 11.85
N ILE A 208 2.89 -7.67 12.33
CA ILE A 208 1.91 -6.69 11.83
C ILE A 208 2.67 -5.63 11.04
N PHE A 209 2.39 -5.49 9.76
CA PHE A 209 3.00 -4.46 8.92
C PHE A 209 2.20 -3.16 9.02
N LEU A 210 2.81 -2.12 9.61
CA LEU A 210 2.28 -0.76 9.50
C LEU A 210 2.52 -0.26 8.09
N ASP A 211 1.44 0.08 7.39
CA ASP A 211 1.52 0.68 6.06
C ASP A 211 1.84 2.17 6.17
N LEU A 212 2.96 2.56 5.53
CA LEU A 212 3.43 3.93 5.38
C LEU A 212 3.58 4.24 3.89
N GLU A 213 2.65 5.00 3.37
CA GLU A 213 2.66 5.43 1.99
C GLU A 213 3.86 6.34 1.66
N ARG A 214 4.18 6.43 0.36
CA ARG A 214 5.29 7.26 -0.11
C ARG A 214 5.13 8.73 0.30
N MET A 215 6.21 9.29 0.81
CA MET A 215 6.35 10.71 1.14
C MET A 215 7.59 11.28 0.46
N ASP A 216 7.45 12.39 -0.28
CA ASP A 216 8.60 13.08 -0.89
C ASP A 216 9.52 13.71 0.17
N ALA A 217 8.94 14.19 1.26
CA ALA A 217 9.64 14.55 2.48
C ALA A 217 9.01 13.79 3.65
N LEU A 218 9.82 13.12 4.45
CA LEU A 218 9.38 12.39 5.64
C LEU A 218 9.30 13.36 6.84
N PRO A 219 8.10 13.85 7.22
CA PRO A 219 7.97 14.83 8.29
C PRO A 219 8.41 14.25 9.64
N GLN A 220 9.00 15.07 10.50
CA GLN A 220 9.41 14.63 11.83
C GLN A 220 8.23 14.09 12.64
N VAL A 221 7.04 14.68 12.53
CA VAL A 221 5.84 14.20 13.23
C VAL A 221 5.41 12.81 12.75
N MET A 222 5.57 12.48 11.47
CA MET A 222 5.34 11.12 10.95
C MET A 222 6.39 10.15 11.50
N ARG A 223 7.66 10.57 11.60
CA ARG A 223 8.70 9.76 12.21
C ARG A 223 8.38 9.45 13.67
N GLU A 224 7.90 10.42 14.43
CA GLU A 224 7.46 10.20 15.81
C GLU A 224 6.21 9.34 15.92
N TYR A 225 5.27 9.45 14.95
CA TYR A 225 4.07 8.63 14.87
C TYR A 225 4.42 7.15 14.73
N TYR A 226 5.16 6.76 13.67
CA TYR A 226 5.45 5.33 13.47
C TYR A 226 6.42 4.78 14.53
N LYS A 227 7.34 5.57 15.06
CA LYS A 227 8.18 5.16 16.19
C LYS A 227 7.34 4.87 17.44
N ALA A 228 6.32 5.68 17.71
CA ALA A 228 5.41 5.45 18.83
C ALA A 228 4.58 4.17 18.60
N TRP A 229 4.08 3.95 17.38
CA TRP A 229 3.38 2.74 17.01
C TRP A 229 4.26 1.50 17.24
N VAL A 230 5.49 1.51 16.73
CA VAL A 230 6.45 0.40 16.89
C VAL A 230 6.74 0.13 18.37
N ARG A 231 7.00 1.18 19.17
CA ARG A 231 7.23 1.01 20.61
C ARG A 231 6.05 0.38 21.32
N THR A 232 4.83 0.75 20.97
CA THR A 232 3.62 0.22 21.59
C THR A 232 3.45 -1.27 21.27
N VAL A 233 3.64 -1.68 20.02
CA VAL A 233 3.57 -3.10 19.63
C VAL A 233 4.67 -3.91 20.31
N LEU A 234 5.90 -3.39 20.37
CA LEU A 234 7.03 -4.04 21.08
C LEU A 234 6.77 -4.17 22.58
N ALA A 235 6.20 -3.15 23.21
CA ALA A 235 5.91 -3.14 24.64
C ALA A 235 4.77 -4.10 25.01
N ASP A 236 3.78 -4.31 24.15
CA ASP A 236 2.76 -5.35 24.31
C ASP A 236 3.38 -6.75 24.30
N GLY A 237 4.34 -7.00 23.43
CA GLY A 237 5.14 -8.21 23.37
C GLY A 237 4.47 -9.42 22.72
N ARG A 238 3.17 -9.37 22.40
CA ARG A 238 2.48 -10.48 21.72
C ARG A 238 2.82 -10.54 20.23
N PHE A 239 3.01 -9.41 19.58
CA PHE A 239 3.20 -9.31 18.14
C PHE A 239 4.50 -8.59 17.79
N MET A 240 4.90 -8.70 16.53
CA MET A 240 6.12 -8.09 16.01
C MET A 240 5.74 -6.92 15.07
N PRO A 241 6.26 -5.70 15.29
CA PRO A 241 6.04 -4.60 14.37
C PRO A 241 6.88 -4.76 13.10
N GLY A 242 6.24 -4.88 11.94
CA GLY A 242 6.83 -4.73 10.62
C GLY A 242 6.43 -3.41 10.00
N ILE A 243 7.07 -3.04 8.89
CA ILE A 243 6.74 -1.81 8.15
C ILE A 243 6.60 -2.13 6.66
N TYR A 244 5.47 -1.72 6.06
CA TYR A 244 5.37 -1.51 4.62
C TYR A 244 5.79 -0.08 4.30
N VAL A 245 6.64 0.09 3.29
CA VAL A 245 7.15 1.41 2.92
C VAL A 245 7.67 1.44 1.47
N HIS A 246 7.47 2.57 0.78
CA HIS A 246 8.09 2.78 -0.51
C HIS A 246 9.62 2.90 -0.41
N THR A 247 10.35 2.34 -1.39
CA THR A 247 11.84 2.32 -1.45
C THR A 247 12.48 3.69 -1.18
N PHE A 248 11.82 4.79 -1.55
CA PHE A 248 12.32 6.15 -1.33
C PHE A 248 12.54 6.50 0.15
N ASN A 249 11.66 6.01 1.02
CA ASN A 249 11.71 6.27 2.46
C ASN A 249 12.36 5.14 3.26
N ALA A 250 12.56 3.96 2.65
CA ALA A 250 12.90 2.72 3.31
C ALA A 250 14.13 2.80 4.23
N ASN A 251 15.23 3.38 3.78
CA ASN A 251 16.45 3.45 4.60
C ASN A 251 16.27 4.29 5.87
N THR A 252 15.60 5.44 5.76
CA THR A 252 15.35 6.31 6.92
C THR A 252 14.43 5.64 7.92
N VAL A 253 13.33 5.06 7.43
CA VAL A 253 12.36 4.37 8.29
C VAL A 253 12.98 3.15 8.94
N TYR A 254 13.79 2.37 8.19
CA TYR A 254 14.50 1.21 8.75
C TYR A 254 15.44 1.60 9.88
N ALA A 255 16.26 2.65 9.71
CA ALA A 255 17.16 3.12 10.75
C ALA A 255 16.42 3.51 12.03
N ASP A 256 15.31 4.23 11.89
CA ASP A 256 14.45 4.64 13.00
C ASP A 256 13.83 3.42 13.72
N VAL A 257 13.23 2.50 12.96
CA VAL A 257 12.56 1.32 13.52
C VAL A 257 13.57 0.38 14.19
N LYS A 258 14.71 0.15 13.56
CA LYS A 258 15.79 -0.65 14.15
C LYS A 258 16.29 -0.07 15.48
N SER A 259 16.32 1.27 15.60
CA SER A 259 16.67 1.92 16.87
C SER A 259 15.64 1.62 17.98
N GLN A 260 14.33 1.55 17.64
CA GLN A 260 13.29 1.17 18.60
C GLN A 260 13.41 -0.30 19.03
N TYR A 261 13.73 -1.20 18.09
CA TYR A 261 14.01 -2.60 18.39
C TYR A 261 15.16 -2.74 19.38
N ARG A 262 16.28 -2.06 19.11
CA ARG A 262 17.45 -2.08 20.02
C ARG A 262 17.11 -1.51 21.39
N ALA A 263 16.35 -0.41 21.45
CA ALA A 263 15.92 0.18 22.70
C ALA A 263 15.00 -0.75 23.52
N ALA A 264 14.28 -1.65 22.87
CA ALA A 264 13.47 -2.70 23.48
C ALA A 264 14.27 -4.00 23.77
N GLY A 265 15.60 -3.99 23.62
CA GLY A 265 16.46 -5.15 23.83
C GLY A 265 16.39 -6.23 22.74
N ARG A 266 15.83 -5.90 21.57
CA ARG A 266 15.69 -6.82 20.44
C ARG A 266 16.95 -6.75 19.56
N VAL A 267 17.46 -7.91 19.17
CA VAL A 267 18.69 -8.04 18.36
C VAL A 267 18.38 -8.31 16.87
N GLU A 268 17.22 -8.86 16.59
CA GLU A 268 16.76 -9.16 15.24
C GLU A 268 16.47 -7.89 14.42
N ASP A 269 16.52 -8.02 13.10
CA ASP A 269 16.10 -6.96 12.19
C ASP A 269 14.58 -6.89 12.11
N PRO A 270 14.00 -5.67 12.15
CA PRO A 270 12.58 -5.49 11.90
C PRO A 270 12.21 -5.95 10.49
N PRO A 271 11.10 -6.69 10.30
CA PRO A 271 10.64 -7.08 8.96
C PRO A 271 10.15 -5.88 8.18
N PHE A 272 10.61 -5.77 6.92
CA PHE A 272 10.22 -4.70 6.01
C PHE A 272 9.58 -5.24 4.74
N TRP A 273 8.48 -4.64 4.35
CA TRP A 273 7.83 -4.83 3.06
C TRP A 273 8.12 -3.58 2.22
N VAL A 274 8.94 -3.74 1.17
CA VAL A 274 9.42 -2.61 0.38
C VAL A 274 8.72 -2.55 -0.95
N ALA A 275 8.04 -1.43 -1.24
CA ALA A 275 7.42 -1.18 -2.53
C ALA A 275 8.41 -0.54 -3.51
N LYS A 276 8.64 -1.18 -4.65
CA LYS A 276 9.51 -0.70 -5.74
C LYS A 276 9.23 -1.46 -7.04
N SER A 277 8.67 -0.80 -8.04
CA SER A 277 8.38 -1.44 -9.34
C SER A 277 9.63 -1.67 -10.19
N LYS A 278 10.61 -0.71 -10.14
CA LYS A 278 11.81 -0.82 -10.98
C LYS A 278 12.67 -2.01 -10.57
N GLY A 279 12.91 -2.92 -11.53
CA GLY A 279 13.77 -4.09 -11.34
C GLY A 279 13.08 -5.26 -10.65
N PHE A 280 11.76 -5.18 -10.44
CA PHE A 280 10.97 -6.29 -9.91
C PHE A 280 11.07 -7.50 -10.84
N ASP A 281 11.26 -8.64 -10.24
CA ASP A 281 11.33 -9.94 -10.89
C ASP A 281 10.90 -11.00 -9.87
N VAL A 282 9.92 -11.80 -10.24
CA VAL A 282 9.33 -12.82 -9.37
C VAL A 282 10.28 -13.95 -8.99
N THR A 283 11.40 -14.07 -9.70
CA THR A 283 12.46 -15.07 -9.44
C THR A 283 13.50 -14.59 -8.43
N LYS A 284 13.44 -13.30 -8.02
CA LYS A 284 14.38 -12.71 -7.08
C LYS A 284 13.87 -12.79 -5.65
N LEU A 285 14.81 -12.75 -4.71
CA LEU A 285 14.50 -12.59 -3.30
C LEU A 285 14.18 -11.12 -2.96
N PRO A 286 13.35 -10.84 -1.95
CA PRO A 286 13.05 -9.47 -1.52
C PRO A 286 14.29 -8.65 -1.20
N SER A 287 15.34 -9.25 -0.64
CA SER A 287 16.62 -8.58 -0.33
C SER A 287 17.32 -8.00 -1.57
N GLU A 288 16.97 -8.46 -2.77
CA GLU A 288 17.51 -7.95 -4.04
C GLU A 288 16.82 -6.68 -4.54
N VAL A 289 15.80 -6.19 -3.83
CA VAL A 289 15.12 -4.90 -4.13
C VAL A 289 16.08 -3.70 -4.05
N GLY A 290 17.25 -3.89 -3.47
CA GLY A 290 18.23 -2.86 -3.15
C GLY A 290 18.26 -2.45 -1.68
N HIS A 291 17.53 -3.19 -0.84
CA HIS A 291 17.49 -3.06 0.61
C HIS A 291 17.61 -4.46 1.23
N ALA A 292 18.79 -4.81 1.73
CA ALA A 292 19.09 -6.14 2.25
C ALA A 292 18.17 -6.58 3.41
N PHE A 293 17.53 -5.63 4.08
CA PHE A 293 16.60 -5.87 5.18
C PHE A 293 15.16 -6.17 4.71
N ALA A 294 14.87 -6.11 3.40
CA ALA A 294 13.53 -6.39 2.90
C ALA A 294 13.16 -7.86 3.07
N ALA A 295 12.03 -8.11 3.71
CA ALA A 295 11.41 -9.42 3.87
C ALA A 295 10.33 -9.69 2.82
N VAL A 296 9.73 -8.62 2.28
CA VAL A 296 8.76 -8.63 1.20
C VAL A 296 9.08 -7.52 0.21
N TRP A 297 8.89 -7.79 -1.08
CA TRP A 297 9.04 -6.84 -2.17
C TRP A 297 7.75 -6.76 -2.98
N GLN A 298 7.09 -5.59 -2.98
CA GLN A 298 5.96 -5.27 -3.85
C GLN A 298 6.49 -4.63 -5.14
N GLY A 299 6.12 -5.20 -6.29
CA GLY A 299 6.73 -4.79 -7.55
C GLY A 299 5.77 -4.37 -8.64
N VAL A 300 4.59 -4.96 -8.73
CA VAL A 300 3.54 -4.60 -9.69
C VAL A 300 2.35 -4.07 -8.93
N LEU A 301 1.81 -2.95 -9.36
CA LEU A 301 0.68 -2.28 -8.71
C LEU A 301 -0.55 -2.29 -9.61
N ASP A 302 -1.74 -2.39 -9.01
CA ASP A 302 -3.05 -2.19 -9.65
C ASP A 302 -3.26 -3.06 -10.92
N VAL A 303 -2.81 -4.31 -10.90
CA VAL A 303 -3.01 -5.21 -12.05
C VAL A 303 -4.26 -6.06 -11.87
N GLU A 304 -5.15 -6.05 -12.86
CA GLU A 304 -6.31 -6.94 -12.87
C GLU A 304 -5.90 -8.32 -13.38
N GLN A 305 -6.13 -9.35 -12.57
CA GLN A 305 -5.92 -10.74 -12.96
C GLN A 305 -7.19 -11.57 -12.82
N THR A 306 -7.30 -12.59 -13.66
CA THR A 306 -8.47 -13.48 -13.67
C THR A 306 -8.02 -14.92 -13.60
N TRP A 307 -8.48 -15.63 -12.58
CA TRP A 307 -8.26 -17.07 -12.40
C TRP A 307 -9.59 -17.76 -12.14
N ASN A 308 -9.84 -18.85 -12.86
CA ASN A 308 -11.06 -19.64 -12.75
C ASN A 308 -12.34 -18.78 -12.77
N GLY A 309 -12.37 -17.76 -13.68
CA GLY A 309 -13.52 -16.88 -13.89
C GLY A 309 -13.68 -15.74 -12.90
N HIS A 310 -12.85 -15.65 -11.86
CA HIS A 310 -12.87 -14.57 -10.87
C HIS A 310 -11.78 -13.55 -11.14
N LYS A 311 -12.17 -12.30 -11.38
CA LYS A 311 -11.28 -11.17 -11.63
C LYS A 311 -11.05 -10.40 -10.34
N ILE A 312 -9.78 -10.19 -9.97
CA ILE A 312 -9.38 -9.43 -8.79
C ILE A 312 -8.30 -8.40 -9.20
N PRO A 313 -8.43 -7.12 -8.82
CA PRO A 313 -7.33 -6.16 -8.90
C PRO A 313 -6.36 -6.43 -7.75
N ILE A 314 -5.08 -6.56 -8.05
CA ILE A 314 -4.05 -6.92 -7.08
C ILE A 314 -2.77 -6.13 -7.27
N ASP A 315 -1.99 -6.06 -6.20
CA ASP A 315 -0.58 -5.76 -6.22
C ASP A 315 0.21 -7.07 -6.10
N VAL A 316 1.26 -7.23 -6.95
CA VAL A 316 2.04 -8.47 -6.98
C VAL A 316 3.31 -8.32 -6.15
N ASN A 317 3.57 -9.33 -5.33
CA ASN A 317 4.61 -9.33 -4.33
C ASN A 317 5.44 -10.61 -4.34
N VAL A 318 6.67 -10.50 -3.86
CA VAL A 318 7.54 -11.64 -3.52
C VAL A 318 7.95 -11.53 -2.06
N SER A 319 7.90 -12.63 -1.32
CA SER A 319 8.38 -12.67 0.06
C SER A 319 9.48 -13.72 0.28
N ALA A 320 10.24 -13.57 1.34
CA ALA A 320 11.26 -14.54 1.74
C ALA A 320 10.67 -15.81 2.36
N THR A 321 9.37 -15.80 2.68
CA THR A 321 8.66 -16.93 3.32
C THR A 321 7.26 -17.04 2.76
N GLN A 322 6.70 -18.24 2.76
CA GLN A 322 5.34 -18.51 2.31
C GLN A 322 4.25 -17.77 3.13
N SER A 323 4.55 -17.36 4.35
CA SER A 323 3.65 -16.58 5.19
C SER A 323 4.43 -15.45 5.83
N PRO A 324 4.43 -14.24 5.23
CA PRO A 324 5.29 -13.13 5.66
C PRO A 324 5.09 -12.68 7.10
N SER A 325 3.90 -12.90 7.66
CA SER A 325 3.57 -12.57 9.04
C SER A 325 3.73 -13.73 10.02
N ALA A 326 4.05 -14.96 9.56
CA ALA A 326 4.14 -16.12 10.44
C ALA A 326 5.29 -16.02 11.45
N VAL A 327 5.08 -16.65 12.59
CA VAL A 327 6.10 -16.84 13.62
C VAL A 327 7.24 -17.70 13.09
N GLY A 328 8.45 -17.27 13.31
CA GLY A 328 9.64 -18.02 12.90
C GLY A 328 10.20 -17.54 11.56
N ARG A 329 10.96 -16.47 11.63
CA ARG A 329 11.81 -16.02 10.53
C ARG A 329 12.87 -17.10 10.28
N PRO A 330 13.09 -17.55 9.02
CA PRO A 330 14.27 -18.38 8.75
C PRO A 330 15.53 -17.62 9.21
N PRO A 331 16.52 -18.32 9.74
CA PRO A 331 17.77 -17.69 10.15
C PRO A 331 18.34 -16.90 8.96
N ALA A 332 18.77 -15.67 9.21
CA ALA A 332 19.44 -14.86 8.21
C ALA A 332 20.55 -15.71 7.58
N VAL A 333 20.52 -15.84 6.26
CA VAL A 333 21.60 -16.50 5.52
C VAL A 333 22.89 -15.76 5.90
N ARG A 334 23.78 -16.43 6.61
CA ARG A 334 25.11 -15.90 6.84
C ARG A 334 25.76 -15.83 5.47
N VAL A 335 25.91 -14.62 4.95
CA VAL A 335 26.83 -14.39 3.83
C VAL A 335 28.20 -14.72 4.39
N GLY A 336 28.74 -15.87 4.01
CA GLY A 336 30.10 -16.26 4.36
C GLY A 336 31.06 -15.20 3.79
N ASN A 337 32.01 -14.80 4.63
CA ASN A 337 33.14 -13.98 4.24
C ASN A 337 33.98 -14.70 3.18
#